data_462e5a41b46e8ea4ccb6aca9bd4104e6
#
_entry.id   462e5a41b46e8ea4ccb6aca9bd4104e6
#
_cell.length_a   1.000
_cell.length_b   1.000
_cell.length_c   1.000
_cell.angle_alpha   90.00
_cell.angle_beta   90.00
_cell.angle_gamma   90.00
#
_symmetry.space_group_name_H-M   'P 1'
#
loop_
_entity.id
_entity.type
_entity.pdbx_description
1 polymer ?
#
loop_
_entity_poly.entity_id
_entity_poly.type
_entity_poly.pdbx_seq_one_letter_code
_entity_poly.pdbx_strand_id
1 'polypeptide(L)'
;TASFEVVDVLGKEPDLHAMPLGNAGNISAYHLGYTEEIKEGRIKKFPKLWGVQAEGAAPFIKGAPVQKPETIATAIRIGNPASWDLAQQAKKETDGNFAFATDKELLWMHRFLSQECGVFVEPSSAAGAAGLFKHKKLGDLPKVDTVVITVTGHGLKDPDWALKDERGRRIKPKRVNANAASVASSLGLEKS
;
A
#
# COMPACT_ATOMS: atom_id res chain seq x y z
N THR A 1 1.93 -17.02 -1.80
CA THR A 1 0.71 -17.43 -2.58
C THR A 1 0.06 -16.28 -3.32
N ALA A 2 -0.01 -15.06 -2.76
CA ALA A 2 -0.68 -13.94 -3.42
C ALA A 2 -0.08 -13.55 -4.79
N SER A 3 1.21 -13.81 -5.03
CA SER A 3 1.82 -13.67 -6.37
C SER A 3 1.21 -14.64 -7.39
N PHE A 4 0.84 -15.85 -6.96
CA PHE A 4 0.17 -16.84 -7.80
C PHE A 4 -1.19 -16.33 -8.26
N GLU A 5 -1.98 -15.78 -7.33
CA GLU A 5 -3.28 -15.19 -7.65
C GLU A 5 -3.16 -14.00 -8.62
N VAL A 6 -2.11 -13.19 -8.50
CA VAL A 6 -1.83 -12.12 -9.47
C VAL A 6 -1.57 -12.69 -10.86
N VAL A 7 -0.75 -13.73 -10.95
CA VAL A 7 -0.44 -14.40 -12.23
C VAL A 7 -1.68 -15.09 -12.79
N ASP A 8 -2.47 -15.77 -11.96
CA ASP A 8 -3.71 -16.42 -12.36
C ASP A 8 -4.70 -15.45 -12.99
N VAL A 9 -4.88 -14.27 -12.37
CA VAL A 9 -5.81 -13.26 -12.87
C VAL A 9 -5.32 -12.58 -14.14
N LEU A 10 -4.01 -12.28 -14.23
CA LEU A 10 -3.45 -11.56 -15.38
C LEU A 10 -3.07 -12.46 -16.54
N GLY A 11 -2.90 -13.77 -16.31
CA GLY A 11 -2.35 -14.71 -17.29
C GLY A 11 -0.88 -14.48 -17.65
N LYS A 12 -0.21 -13.57 -16.96
CA LYS A 12 1.21 -13.18 -17.13
C LYS A 12 1.72 -12.43 -15.93
N GLU A 13 3.03 -12.14 -15.89
CA GLU A 13 3.58 -11.20 -14.91
C GLU A 13 3.09 -9.76 -15.15
N PRO A 14 2.84 -8.96 -14.10
CA PRO A 14 2.72 -7.51 -14.25
C PRO A 14 4.09 -6.89 -14.54
N ASP A 15 4.13 -5.72 -15.14
CA ASP A 15 5.40 -5.02 -15.36
C ASP A 15 5.98 -4.46 -14.06
N LEU A 16 5.09 -4.01 -13.17
CA LEU A 16 5.45 -3.45 -11.88
C LEU A 16 4.45 -3.89 -10.80
N HIS A 17 4.97 -4.29 -9.64
CA HIS A 17 4.17 -4.62 -8.47
C HIS A 17 4.63 -3.80 -7.27
N ALA A 18 3.78 -2.91 -6.79
CA ALA A 18 4.06 -2.04 -5.64
C ALA A 18 3.31 -2.48 -4.38
N MET A 19 3.97 -2.32 -3.24
CA MET A 19 3.42 -2.73 -1.95
C MET A 19 3.97 -1.90 -0.79
N PRO A 20 3.28 -1.85 0.37
CA PRO A 20 3.84 -1.29 1.59
C PRO A 20 5.09 -2.06 2.04
N LEU A 21 6.09 -1.33 2.53
CA LEU A 21 7.35 -1.90 3.00
C LEU A 21 7.62 -1.50 4.46
N GLY A 22 7.34 -2.42 5.39
CA GLY A 22 7.68 -2.29 6.81
C GLY A 22 8.77 -3.30 7.18
N ASN A 23 8.38 -4.46 7.72
CA ASN A 23 9.30 -5.53 8.14
C ASN A 23 9.91 -6.33 6.98
N ALA A 24 9.54 -6.00 5.75
CA ALA A 24 10.00 -6.58 4.49
C ALA A 24 9.57 -8.03 4.22
N GLY A 25 8.77 -8.65 5.08
CA GLY A 25 8.24 -10.00 4.85
C GLY A 25 7.39 -10.09 3.59
N ASN A 26 6.59 -9.07 3.31
CA ASN A 26 5.70 -9.05 2.15
C ASN A 26 6.47 -9.10 0.83
N ILE A 27 7.39 -8.16 0.62
CA ILE A 27 8.17 -8.09 -0.63
C ILE A 27 9.02 -9.34 -0.84
N SER A 28 9.56 -9.91 0.26
CA SER A 28 10.32 -11.17 0.21
C SER A 28 9.43 -12.35 -0.19
N ALA A 29 8.20 -12.41 0.33
CA ALA A 29 7.24 -13.47 0.00
C ALA A 29 6.76 -13.35 -1.47
N TYR A 30 6.52 -12.15 -1.97
CA TYR A 30 6.19 -11.93 -3.38
C TYR A 30 7.35 -12.32 -4.30
N HIS A 31 8.58 -11.95 -3.95
CA HIS A 31 9.77 -12.35 -4.69
C HIS A 31 9.91 -13.87 -4.76
N LEU A 32 9.75 -14.56 -3.62
CA LEU A 32 9.77 -16.03 -3.59
C LEU A 32 8.69 -16.64 -4.48
N GLY A 33 7.45 -16.15 -4.38
CA GLY A 33 6.36 -16.68 -5.20
C GLY A 33 6.55 -16.43 -6.69
N TYR A 34 7.04 -15.26 -7.11
CA TYR A 34 7.38 -15.03 -8.52
C TYR A 34 8.57 -15.89 -8.98
N THR A 35 9.51 -16.22 -8.08
CA THR A 35 10.58 -17.19 -8.38
C THR A 35 10.01 -18.57 -8.70
N GLU A 36 9.01 -19.01 -7.93
CA GLU A 36 8.32 -20.27 -8.19
C GLU A 36 7.56 -20.24 -9.50
N GLU A 37 6.84 -19.16 -9.80
CA GLU A 37 6.13 -18.96 -11.07
C GLU A 37 7.05 -19.02 -12.31
N ILE A 38 8.26 -18.48 -12.19
CA ILE A 38 9.29 -18.58 -13.24
C ILE A 38 9.76 -20.03 -13.41
N LYS A 39 10.02 -20.74 -12.30
CA LYS A 39 10.47 -22.13 -12.32
C LYS A 39 9.44 -23.06 -12.96
N GLU A 40 8.17 -22.80 -12.70
CA GLU A 40 7.04 -23.56 -13.30
C GLU A 40 6.74 -23.12 -14.74
N GLY A 41 7.45 -22.14 -15.27
CA GLY A 41 7.26 -21.63 -16.64
C GLY A 41 5.96 -20.86 -16.86
N ARG A 42 5.29 -20.42 -15.79
CA ARG A 42 4.03 -19.68 -15.86
C ARG A 42 4.23 -18.22 -16.21
N ILE A 43 5.37 -17.65 -15.82
CA ILE A 43 5.84 -16.32 -16.22
C ILE A 43 7.27 -16.37 -16.78
N LYS A 44 7.67 -15.35 -17.52
CA LYS A 44 8.96 -15.33 -18.21
C LYS A 44 10.04 -14.53 -17.49
N LYS A 45 9.63 -13.56 -16.68
CA LYS A 45 10.52 -12.63 -15.97
C LYS A 45 9.89 -12.15 -14.68
N PHE A 46 10.68 -11.58 -13.81
CA PHE A 46 10.16 -10.91 -12.63
C PHE A 46 9.41 -9.62 -12.99
N PRO A 47 8.30 -9.29 -12.30
CA PRO A 47 7.84 -7.91 -12.24
C PRO A 47 8.86 -7.05 -11.48
N LYS A 48 8.95 -5.76 -11.79
CA LYS A 48 9.70 -4.82 -10.95
C LYS A 48 8.99 -4.69 -9.59
N LEU A 49 9.61 -5.13 -8.51
CA LEU A 49 9.05 -5.03 -7.16
C LEU A 49 9.38 -3.67 -6.53
N TRP A 50 8.36 -2.92 -6.19
CA TRP A 50 8.50 -1.64 -5.52
C TRP A 50 7.99 -1.69 -4.09
N GLY A 51 8.91 -1.52 -3.12
CA GLY A 51 8.59 -1.41 -1.71
C GLY A 51 8.50 0.05 -1.28
N VAL A 52 7.35 0.48 -0.74
CA VAL A 52 7.15 1.87 -0.33
C VAL A 52 7.06 1.99 1.18
N GLN A 53 7.96 2.79 1.77
CA GLN A 53 8.04 3.07 3.20
C GLN A 53 7.33 4.38 3.55
N ALA A 54 7.03 4.60 4.83
CA ALA A 54 6.70 5.91 5.34
C ALA A 54 8.00 6.72 5.58
N GLU A 55 8.04 8.01 5.23
CA GLU A 55 9.23 8.86 5.33
C GLU A 55 9.89 8.80 6.72
N GLY A 56 9.11 8.90 7.80
CA GLY A 56 9.61 8.84 9.18
C GLY A 56 10.01 7.42 9.64
N ALA A 57 9.79 6.38 8.82
CA ALA A 57 10.15 5.00 9.08
C ALA A 57 10.71 4.36 7.79
N ALA A 58 11.78 4.95 7.21
CA ALA A 58 12.34 4.58 5.92
C ALA A 58 13.81 4.09 6.01
N PRO A 59 14.08 2.99 6.75
CA PRO A 59 15.44 2.47 6.91
C PRO A 59 16.08 2.05 5.58
N PHE A 60 15.35 1.48 4.62
CA PHE A 60 15.91 1.09 3.32
C PHE A 60 16.34 2.29 2.47
N ILE A 61 15.67 3.43 2.61
CA ILE A 61 16.05 4.68 1.94
C ILE A 61 17.27 5.29 2.60
N LYS A 62 17.36 5.22 3.94
CA LYS A 62 18.51 5.73 4.70
C LYS A 62 19.73 4.83 4.64
N GLY A 63 19.57 3.57 4.24
CA GLY A 63 20.64 2.57 4.27
C GLY A 63 21.04 2.11 5.68
N ALA A 64 20.26 2.46 6.71
CA ALA A 64 20.54 2.14 8.11
C ALA A 64 19.23 2.12 8.94
N PRO A 65 19.21 1.39 10.08
CA PRO A 65 18.08 1.39 10.99
C PRO A 65 17.68 2.80 11.48
N VAL A 66 16.38 3.04 11.59
CA VAL A 66 15.79 4.24 12.19
C VAL A 66 15.46 3.97 13.64
N GLN A 67 16.15 4.63 14.57
CA GLN A 67 16.02 4.35 16.01
C GLN A 67 14.64 4.74 16.57
N LYS A 68 14.06 5.83 16.09
CA LYS A 68 12.75 6.33 16.51
C LYS A 68 11.87 6.52 15.27
N PRO A 69 11.26 5.44 14.77
CA PRO A 69 10.38 5.56 13.61
C PRO A 69 9.06 6.22 14.01
N GLU A 70 8.65 7.25 13.25
CA GLU A 70 7.43 8.01 13.48
C GLU A 70 6.64 8.14 12.19
N THR A 71 5.38 7.67 12.20
CA THR A 71 4.45 7.79 11.08
C THR A 71 3.02 7.45 11.52
N ILE A 72 2.04 7.96 10.80
CA ILE A 72 0.63 7.56 10.92
C ILE A 72 0.38 6.12 10.44
N ALA A 73 1.25 5.61 9.58
CA ALA A 73 1.15 4.27 9.01
C ALA A 73 1.69 3.21 9.98
N THR A 74 0.89 2.88 11.00
CA THR A 74 1.31 2.07 12.16
C THR A 74 1.88 0.71 11.78
N ALA A 75 1.30 0.01 10.80
CA ALA A 75 1.75 -1.32 10.38
C ALA A 75 3.10 -1.33 9.65
N ILE A 76 3.57 -0.17 9.13
CA ILE A 76 4.91 -0.01 8.54
C ILE A 76 5.81 0.94 9.34
N ARG A 77 5.46 1.27 10.59
CA ARG A 77 6.28 2.05 11.52
C ARG A 77 7.39 1.18 12.11
N ILE A 78 8.28 0.72 11.24
CA ILE A 78 9.36 -0.22 11.56
C ILE A 78 10.70 0.42 11.21
N GLY A 79 11.53 0.58 12.23
CA GLY A 79 12.85 1.20 12.07
C GLY A 79 13.97 0.22 11.76
N ASN A 80 13.79 -1.07 12.10
CA ASN A 80 14.78 -2.13 11.84
C ASN A 80 14.08 -3.38 11.29
N PRO A 81 13.93 -3.48 9.97
CA PRO A 81 13.25 -4.60 9.32
C PRO A 81 13.94 -5.95 9.55
N ALA A 82 13.18 -6.98 9.94
CA ALA A 82 13.74 -8.33 10.16
C ALA A 82 14.19 -9.00 8.85
N SER A 83 13.52 -8.74 7.73
CA SER A 83 13.83 -9.37 6.43
C SER A 83 14.65 -8.42 5.53
N TRP A 84 15.65 -7.73 6.11
CA TRP A 84 16.46 -6.73 5.41
C TRP A 84 17.14 -7.30 4.16
N ASP A 85 17.92 -8.36 4.32
CA ASP A 85 18.72 -8.94 3.24
C ASP A 85 17.85 -9.53 2.12
N LEU A 86 16.73 -10.18 2.51
CA LEU A 86 15.78 -10.73 1.54
C LEU A 86 15.11 -9.63 0.70
N ALA A 87 14.81 -8.47 1.29
CA ALA A 87 14.26 -7.34 0.54
C ALA A 87 15.30 -6.73 -0.40
N GLN A 88 16.56 -6.62 0.02
CA GLN A 88 17.63 -6.15 -0.84
C GLN A 88 17.87 -7.10 -2.03
N GLN A 89 17.83 -8.40 -1.77
CA GLN A 89 17.89 -9.41 -2.83
C GLN A 89 16.69 -9.26 -3.79
N ALA A 90 15.48 -9.17 -3.28
CA ALA A 90 14.27 -8.98 -4.09
C ALA A 90 14.40 -7.74 -4.98
N LYS A 91 14.81 -6.59 -4.43
CA LYS A 91 15.06 -5.36 -5.20
C LYS A 91 16.05 -5.58 -6.33
N LYS A 92 17.19 -6.23 -6.02
CA LYS A 92 18.29 -6.45 -7.00
C LYS A 92 17.83 -7.37 -8.13
N GLU A 93 17.21 -8.51 -7.82
CA GLU A 93 16.85 -9.53 -8.80
C GLU A 93 15.66 -9.12 -9.68
N THR A 94 14.79 -8.25 -9.18
CA THR A 94 13.61 -7.79 -9.91
C THR A 94 13.81 -6.43 -10.62
N ASP A 95 15.01 -5.87 -10.62
CA ASP A 95 15.25 -4.49 -11.05
C ASP A 95 14.23 -3.52 -10.42
N GLY A 96 13.95 -3.77 -9.13
CA GLY A 96 12.95 -3.09 -8.33
C GLY A 96 13.45 -1.81 -7.67
N ASN A 97 12.60 -1.21 -6.85
CA ASN A 97 12.94 0.02 -6.16
C ASN A 97 12.39 0.07 -4.73
N PHE A 98 13.09 0.82 -3.86
CA PHE A 98 12.54 1.29 -2.60
C PHE A 98 12.23 2.77 -2.71
N ALA A 99 11.02 3.13 -2.31
CA ALA A 99 10.53 4.50 -2.32
C ALA A 99 9.96 4.86 -0.94
N PHE A 100 9.60 6.12 -0.77
CA PHE A 100 8.89 6.55 0.43
C PHE A 100 7.78 7.56 0.10
N ALA A 101 6.79 7.60 0.99
CA ALA A 101 5.75 8.61 1.00
C ALA A 101 5.71 9.31 2.36
N THR A 102 5.43 10.60 2.38
CA THR A 102 5.18 11.38 3.59
C THR A 102 3.84 10.99 4.20
N ASP A 103 3.64 11.23 5.48
CA ASP A 103 2.34 11.00 6.15
C ASP A 103 1.20 11.76 5.46
N LYS A 104 1.46 12.93 4.91
CA LYS A 104 0.49 13.71 4.13
C LYS A 104 0.11 12.99 2.83
N GLU A 105 1.06 12.46 2.10
CA GLU A 105 0.82 11.68 0.88
C GLU A 105 0.09 10.38 1.18
N LEU A 106 0.46 9.69 2.27
CA LEU A 106 -0.22 8.48 2.74
C LEU A 106 -1.69 8.75 3.08
N LEU A 107 -1.95 9.79 3.84
CA LEU A 107 -3.32 10.16 4.25
C LEU A 107 -4.18 10.60 3.07
N TRP A 108 -3.60 11.35 2.13
CA TRP A 108 -4.28 11.73 0.89
C TRP A 108 -4.65 10.49 0.07
N MET A 109 -3.72 9.58 -0.15
CA MET A 109 -3.96 8.35 -0.91
C MET A 109 -4.94 7.41 -0.21
N HIS A 110 -4.87 7.29 1.12
CA HIS A 110 -5.84 6.54 1.93
C HIS A 110 -7.28 7.01 1.68
N ARG A 111 -7.49 8.32 1.63
CA ARG A 111 -8.80 8.90 1.32
C ARG A 111 -9.20 8.72 -0.12
N PHE A 112 -8.27 8.94 -1.04
CA PHE A 112 -8.51 8.74 -2.47
C PHE A 112 -8.97 7.32 -2.77
N LEU A 113 -8.29 6.30 -2.24
CA LEU A 113 -8.69 4.90 -2.40
C LEU A 113 -10.11 4.64 -1.87
N SER A 114 -10.46 5.22 -0.73
CA SER A 114 -11.78 5.05 -0.14
C SER A 114 -12.89 5.79 -0.92
N GLN A 115 -12.64 7.04 -1.29
CA GLN A 115 -13.66 7.93 -1.86
C GLN A 115 -13.85 7.71 -3.36
N GLU A 116 -12.75 7.53 -4.10
CA GLU A 116 -12.77 7.44 -5.56
C GLU A 116 -12.74 6.00 -6.08
N CYS A 117 -12.17 5.08 -5.30
CA CYS A 117 -12.05 3.68 -5.72
C CYS A 117 -12.94 2.71 -4.92
N GLY A 118 -13.61 3.17 -3.87
CA GLY A 118 -14.41 2.32 -2.98
C GLY A 118 -13.57 1.31 -2.16
N VAL A 119 -12.26 1.51 -2.05
CA VAL A 119 -11.34 0.59 -1.38
C VAL A 119 -10.93 1.16 -0.03
N PHE A 120 -11.58 0.69 1.04
CA PHE A 120 -11.33 1.15 2.40
C PHE A 120 -10.20 0.37 3.06
N VAL A 121 -9.03 1.01 3.18
CA VAL A 121 -7.81 0.43 3.72
C VAL A 121 -7.26 1.22 4.91
N GLU A 122 -6.37 0.65 5.72
CA GLU A 122 -5.60 1.39 6.71
C GLU A 122 -4.54 2.29 6.04
N PRO A 123 -4.04 3.36 6.71
CA PRO A 123 -3.05 4.26 6.10
C PRO A 123 -1.80 3.57 5.56
N SER A 124 -1.30 2.55 6.26
CA SER A 124 -0.14 1.76 5.82
C SER A 124 -0.35 1.10 4.45
N SER A 125 -1.56 0.63 4.19
CA SER A 125 -1.90 -0.06 2.93
C SER A 125 -1.92 0.88 1.73
N ALA A 126 -2.09 2.17 1.94
CA ALA A 126 -2.05 3.17 0.89
C ALA A 126 -0.62 3.47 0.38
N ALA A 127 0.42 2.98 1.07
CA ALA A 127 1.80 3.37 0.79
C ALA A 127 2.24 3.00 -0.63
N GLY A 128 1.94 1.79 -1.12
CA GLY A 128 2.27 1.39 -2.49
C GLY A 128 1.74 2.36 -3.54
N ALA A 129 0.46 2.69 -3.45
CA ALA A 129 -0.20 3.65 -4.35
C ALA A 129 0.36 5.06 -4.19
N ALA A 130 0.60 5.52 -2.95
CA ALA A 130 1.14 6.86 -2.68
C ALA A 130 2.54 7.04 -3.28
N GLY A 131 3.42 6.04 -3.13
CA GLY A 131 4.75 6.06 -3.71
C GLY A 131 4.73 6.11 -5.23
N LEU A 132 3.94 5.26 -5.88
CA LEU A 132 3.81 5.28 -7.33
C LEU A 132 3.26 6.61 -7.86
N PHE A 133 2.24 7.17 -7.22
CA PHE A 133 1.67 8.46 -7.59
C PHE A 133 2.68 9.60 -7.45
N LYS A 134 3.50 9.58 -6.40
CA LYS A 134 4.61 10.51 -6.20
C LYS A 134 5.62 10.41 -7.35
N HIS A 135 6.10 9.22 -7.68
CA HIS A 135 7.06 9.00 -8.76
C HIS A 135 6.49 9.33 -10.15
N LYS A 136 5.20 9.09 -10.35
CA LYS A 136 4.50 9.55 -11.56
C LYS A 136 4.53 11.09 -11.69
N LYS A 137 4.30 11.80 -10.60
CA LYS A 137 4.36 13.28 -10.59
C LYS A 137 5.78 13.82 -10.81
N LEU A 138 6.80 13.11 -10.32
CA LEU A 138 8.21 13.45 -10.51
C LEU A 138 8.71 13.12 -11.93
N GLY A 139 7.95 12.33 -12.69
CA GLY A 139 8.32 11.92 -14.05
C GLY A 139 9.37 10.80 -14.11
N ASP A 140 9.65 10.13 -12.98
CA ASP A 140 10.65 9.07 -12.86
C ASP A 140 10.04 7.67 -12.65
N LEU A 141 8.71 7.54 -12.74
CA LEU A 141 8.07 6.24 -12.80
C LEU A 141 8.43 5.53 -14.11
N PRO A 142 8.88 4.25 -14.08
CA PRO A 142 9.13 3.50 -15.31
C PRO A 142 7.92 3.49 -16.24
N LYS A 143 8.16 3.52 -17.55
CA LYS A 143 7.09 3.29 -18.54
C LYS A 143 6.70 1.82 -18.49
N VAL A 144 5.49 1.55 -18.06
CA VAL A 144 4.93 0.21 -17.86
C VAL A 144 3.45 0.21 -18.24
N ASP A 145 2.97 -0.93 -18.75
CA ASP A 145 1.57 -1.07 -19.19
C ASP A 145 0.69 -1.64 -18.07
N THR A 146 1.23 -2.57 -17.29
CA THR A 146 0.48 -3.27 -16.25
C THR A 146 1.11 -3.03 -14.87
N VAL A 147 0.35 -2.38 -14.00
CA VAL A 147 0.76 -2.11 -12.61
C VAL A 147 -0.17 -2.83 -11.65
N VAL A 148 0.39 -3.59 -10.73
CA VAL A 148 -0.34 -4.17 -9.60
C VAL A 148 0.06 -3.44 -8.32
N ILE A 149 -0.92 -3.14 -7.48
CA ILE A 149 -0.70 -2.53 -6.17
C ILE A 149 -1.34 -3.43 -5.12
N THR A 150 -0.54 -3.98 -4.24
CA THR A 150 -1.07 -4.70 -3.08
C THR A 150 -1.54 -3.70 -2.03
N VAL A 151 -2.85 -3.71 -1.77
CA VAL A 151 -3.46 -3.08 -0.59
C VAL A 151 -3.65 -4.16 0.47
N THR A 152 -3.08 -3.98 1.65
CA THR A 152 -2.90 -5.04 2.64
C THR A 152 -3.98 -5.05 3.73
N GLY A 153 -3.96 -4.10 4.65
CA GLY A 153 -4.87 -4.06 5.79
C GLY A 153 -6.15 -3.28 5.51
N HIS A 154 -7.28 -3.84 5.94
CA HIS A 154 -8.57 -3.17 5.90
C HIS A 154 -8.60 -1.95 6.83
N GLY A 155 -9.37 -0.89 6.49
CA GLY A 155 -9.44 0.35 7.25
C GLY A 155 -9.91 0.20 8.70
N LEU A 156 -10.65 -0.85 9.03
CA LEU A 156 -11.06 -1.14 10.41
C LEU A 156 -9.91 -1.58 11.33
N LYS A 157 -8.73 -1.89 10.79
CA LYS A 157 -7.54 -2.16 11.62
C LYS A 157 -6.97 -0.89 12.26
N ASP A 158 -7.20 0.28 11.64
CA ASP A 158 -6.79 1.58 12.16
C ASP A 158 -7.90 2.61 11.89
N PRO A 159 -9.06 2.48 12.57
CA PRO A 159 -10.24 3.30 12.28
C PRO A 159 -10.09 4.76 12.67
N ASP A 160 -9.13 5.10 13.51
CA ASP A 160 -8.93 6.48 13.98
C ASP A 160 -8.67 7.47 12.84
N TRP A 161 -8.03 7.04 11.76
CA TRP A 161 -7.77 7.89 10.59
C TRP A 161 -8.98 8.06 9.70
N ALA A 162 -9.87 7.05 9.64
CA ALA A 162 -11.16 7.15 8.97
C ALA A 162 -12.10 8.16 9.65
N LEU A 163 -11.94 8.35 10.95
CA LEU A 163 -12.73 9.28 11.77
C LEU A 163 -12.09 10.67 11.93
N LYS A 164 -11.08 11.02 11.14
CA LYS A 164 -10.46 12.34 11.13
C LYS A 164 -10.71 13.05 9.80
N ASP A 165 -10.95 14.35 9.87
CA ASP A 165 -11.03 15.22 8.68
C ASP A 165 -9.64 15.48 8.07
N GLU A 166 -9.59 16.26 7.00
CA GLU A 166 -8.33 16.63 6.32
C GLU A 166 -7.33 17.39 7.20
N ARG A 167 -7.83 18.01 8.27
CA ARG A 167 -7.01 18.75 9.25
C ARG A 167 -6.64 17.88 10.46
N GLY A 168 -6.96 16.57 10.42
CA GLY A 168 -6.70 15.64 11.53
C GLY A 168 -7.66 15.77 12.70
N ARG A 169 -8.73 16.55 12.60
CA ARG A 169 -9.74 16.74 13.65
C ARG A 169 -10.73 15.57 13.61
N ARG A 170 -11.07 15.04 14.78
CA ARG A 170 -11.99 13.91 14.88
C ARG A 170 -13.40 14.30 14.41
N ILE A 171 -13.93 13.55 13.47
CA ILE A 171 -15.32 13.64 13.03
C ILE A 171 -16.20 12.95 14.08
N LYS A 172 -17.19 13.67 14.61
CA LYS A 172 -18.18 13.05 15.52
C LYS A 172 -19.16 12.21 14.71
N PRO A 173 -19.31 10.92 15.02
CA PRO A 173 -20.33 10.09 14.36
C PRO A 173 -21.74 10.69 14.56
N LYS A 174 -22.53 10.72 13.50
CA LYS A 174 -23.93 11.12 13.58
C LYS A 174 -24.73 9.96 14.16
N ARG A 175 -25.41 10.18 15.29
CA ARG A 175 -26.32 9.21 15.86
C ARG A 175 -27.67 9.32 15.16
N VAL A 176 -28.22 8.20 14.75
CA VAL A 176 -29.53 8.08 14.12
C VAL A 176 -30.31 6.93 14.77
N ASN A 177 -31.64 6.94 14.68
CA ASN A 177 -32.44 5.82 15.14
C ASN A 177 -32.11 4.57 14.28
N ALA A 178 -32.20 3.39 14.91
CA ALA A 178 -31.90 2.11 14.26
C ALA A 178 -33.06 1.65 13.36
N ASN A 179 -33.43 2.46 12.36
CA ASN A 179 -34.41 2.11 11.33
C ASN A 179 -33.97 2.65 9.97
N ALA A 180 -34.44 2.02 8.90
CA ALA A 180 -34.04 2.34 7.53
C ALA A 180 -34.31 3.79 7.12
N ALA A 181 -35.47 4.34 7.52
CA ALA A 181 -35.85 5.71 7.18
C ALA A 181 -34.90 6.75 7.78
N SER A 182 -34.59 6.62 9.07
CA SER A 182 -33.65 7.53 9.75
C SER A 182 -32.23 7.46 9.18
N VAL A 183 -31.78 6.26 8.78
CA VAL A 183 -30.50 6.06 8.12
C VAL A 183 -30.49 6.70 6.73
N ALA A 184 -31.51 6.42 5.92
CA ALA A 184 -31.66 6.99 4.57
C ALA A 184 -31.70 8.52 4.59
N SER A 185 -32.52 9.11 5.47
CA SER A 185 -32.59 10.57 5.68
C SER A 185 -31.23 11.16 6.08
N SER A 186 -30.54 10.49 7.00
CA SER A 186 -29.21 10.91 7.45
C SER A 186 -28.16 10.92 6.33
N LEU A 187 -28.31 10.06 5.34
CA LEU A 187 -27.40 9.92 4.19
C LEU A 187 -27.86 10.73 2.96
N GLY A 188 -29.00 11.46 3.07
CA GLY A 188 -29.57 12.16 1.91
C GLY A 188 -30.14 11.25 0.84
N LEU A 189 -30.48 10.00 1.18
CA LEU A 189 -31.03 8.98 0.28
C LEU A 189 -32.58 8.97 0.31
N GLU A 190 -33.21 10.08 0.67
CA GLU A 190 -34.67 10.19 0.57
C GLU A 190 -35.09 10.17 -0.89
N LYS A 191 -36.07 9.29 -1.22
CA LYS A 191 -36.69 9.33 -2.54
C LYS A 191 -37.38 10.68 -2.69
N SER A 192 -36.98 11.45 -3.66
CA SER A 192 -37.73 12.58 -4.21
C SER A 192 -39.08 12.11 -4.75
#